data_ad866360f4c8caf90a1f720229e43d6f
#
_entry.id   ad866360f4c8caf90a1f720229e43d6f
#
_cell.length_a   1.000
_cell.length_b   1.000
_cell.length_c   1.000
_cell.angle_alpha   90.00
_cell.angle_beta   90.00
_cell.angle_gamma   90.00
#
_symmetry.space_group_name_H-M   'P 1'
#
loop_
_entity.id
_entity.type
_entity.pdbx_description
1 polymer ?
#
loop_
_entity_poly.entity_id
_entity_poly.type
_entity_poly.pdbx_seq_one_letter_code
_entity_poly.pdbx_strand_id
1 'polypeptide(L)'
;MSLNIAFIGLGAMGWHMASHLPKLGHTVWVWNRTAEKASSHAQTFGTLQVELQQAMQADVIFSCLPTSADVEALIALHPPKSGSLWVDCTSGVPESAQRISTDLAARGVTYLDAPVSGQTIGAERGTLTVMVGGNIAGFERAKPIIQAFAGLIEYVGESGAGFAVKAVNNTLMATHLWALSEGLSILKNRGVDLAGALSCINHSSGKSTMSETVMAQKVLSRTFQKTFALNLLQKDIGIAVDLAEEGQMKTPIFQMAQELFLKTDREQAAQVDFSAAITQLEKWNSVRLV
;
A
#
# COMPACT_ATOMS: atom_id res chain seq x y z
N MET A 1 -25.18 -2.00 18.23
CA MET A 1 -24.84 -0.66 18.77
C MET A 1 -24.05 0.09 17.70
N SER A 2 -24.24 1.41 17.57
CA SER A 2 -23.42 2.23 16.68
C SER A 2 -22.02 2.37 17.27
N LEU A 3 -20.97 2.19 16.45
CA LEU A 3 -19.58 2.38 16.83
C LEU A 3 -19.11 3.78 16.42
N ASN A 4 -18.13 4.32 17.13
CA ASN A 4 -17.31 5.42 16.66
C ASN A 4 -16.09 4.83 15.94
N ILE A 5 -15.98 5.09 14.65
CA ILE A 5 -14.86 4.64 13.81
C ILE A 5 -14.01 5.85 13.46
N ALA A 6 -12.72 5.82 13.75
CA ALA A 6 -11.79 6.86 13.31
C ALA A 6 -11.01 6.37 12.08
N PHE A 7 -10.79 7.27 11.11
CA PHE A 7 -9.86 7.05 10.01
C PHE A 7 -8.77 8.13 10.02
N ILE A 8 -7.53 7.71 10.21
CA ILE A 8 -6.35 8.55 10.36
C ILE A 8 -5.50 8.45 9.09
N GLY A 9 -5.32 9.58 8.39
CA GLY A 9 -4.55 9.65 7.18
C GLY A 9 -5.41 9.57 5.92
N LEU A 10 -5.72 10.75 5.35
CA LEU A 10 -6.52 10.94 4.14
C LEU A 10 -5.60 11.23 2.92
N GLY A 11 -4.63 10.35 2.72
CA GLY A 11 -3.82 10.30 1.51
C GLY A 11 -4.61 9.75 0.32
N ALA A 12 -3.92 9.43 -0.79
CA ALA A 12 -4.56 8.92 -2.01
C ALA A 12 -5.42 7.66 -1.78
N MET A 13 -5.01 6.79 -0.86
CA MET A 13 -5.75 5.56 -0.52
C MET A 13 -6.77 5.82 0.59
N GLY A 14 -6.34 6.43 1.70
CA GLY A 14 -7.18 6.64 2.88
C GLY A 14 -8.40 7.50 2.62
N TRP A 15 -8.32 8.48 1.72
CA TRP A 15 -9.45 9.29 1.28
C TRP A 15 -10.62 8.43 0.79
N HIS A 16 -10.34 7.50 -0.11
CA HIS A 16 -11.36 6.63 -0.68
C HIS A 16 -11.82 5.54 0.29
N MET A 17 -10.89 4.94 1.04
CA MET A 17 -11.24 3.92 2.03
C MET A 17 -12.19 4.48 3.10
N ALA A 18 -11.88 5.67 3.64
CA ALA A 18 -12.72 6.33 4.63
C ALA A 18 -14.12 6.68 4.11
N SER A 19 -14.25 7.00 2.81
CA SER A 19 -15.54 7.38 2.20
C SER A 19 -16.58 6.26 2.16
N HIS A 20 -16.15 5.00 2.28
CA HIS A 20 -17.05 3.85 2.30
C HIS A 20 -17.67 3.59 3.69
N LEU A 21 -17.00 4.01 4.76
CA LEU A 21 -17.39 3.66 6.13
C LEU A 21 -18.74 4.23 6.59
N PRO A 22 -19.17 5.46 6.20
CA PRO A 22 -20.49 5.99 6.59
C PRO A 22 -21.66 5.12 6.16
N LYS A 23 -21.51 4.34 5.07
CA LYS A 23 -22.55 3.42 4.57
C LYS A 23 -22.90 2.28 5.54
N LEU A 24 -22.03 2.02 6.54
CA LEU A 24 -22.25 1.01 7.56
C LEU A 24 -23.19 1.47 8.70
N GLY A 25 -23.63 2.73 8.69
CA GLY A 25 -24.49 3.29 9.73
C GLY A 25 -23.77 3.58 11.05
N HIS A 26 -22.45 3.71 11.01
CA HIS A 26 -21.59 4.09 12.15
C HIS A 26 -21.23 5.57 12.12
N THR A 27 -20.83 6.13 13.26
CA THR A 27 -20.26 7.47 13.31
C THR A 27 -18.80 7.40 12.86
N VAL A 28 -18.47 8.10 11.77
CA VAL A 28 -17.12 8.08 11.21
C VAL A 28 -16.42 9.40 11.45
N TRP A 29 -15.35 9.35 12.22
CA TRP A 29 -14.43 10.46 12.48
C TRP A 29 -13.25 10.38 11.51
N VAL A 30 -12.78 11.53 11.05
CA VAL A 30 -11.61 11.60 10.17
C VAL A 30 -10.61 12.60 10.72
N TRP A 31 -9.35 12.22 10.64
CA TRP A 31 -8.22 13.09 10.95
C TRP A 31 -7.13 13.00 9.91
N ASN A 32 -6.53 14.12 9.62
CA ASN A 32 -5.37 14.21 8.73
C ASN A 32 -4.45 15.36 9.18
N ARG A 33 -3.14 15.19 9.05
CA ARG A 33 -2.16 16.24 9.39
C ARG A 33 -2.44 17.57 8.69
N THR A 34 -2.90 17.53 7.43
CA THR A 34 -3.44 18.68 6.70
C THR A 34 -4.93 18.74 6.97
N ALA A 35 -5.35 19.66 7.85
CA ALA A 35 -6.72 19.75 8.36
C ALA A 35 -7.77 19.98 7.26
N GLU A 36 -7.42 20.74 6.21
CA GLU A 36 -8.28 21.02 5.05
C GLU A 36 -8.74 19.74 4.35
N LYS A 37 -7.91 18.70 4.32
CA LYS A 37 -8.30 17.40 3.75
C LYS A 37 -9.38 16.73 4.57
N ALA A 38 -9.29 16.79 5.90
CA ALA A 38 -10.30 16.21 6.78
C ALA A 38 -11.63 16.99 6.68
N SER A 39 -11.57 18.33 6.61
CA SER A 39 -12.72 19.18 6.38
C SER A 39 -13.42 18.87 5.05
N SER A 40 -12.65 18.82 3.96
CA SER A 40 -13.20 18.49 2.62
C SER A 40 -13.81 17.09 2.58
N HIS A 41 -13.18 16.11 3.23
CA HIS A 41 -13.72 14.76 3.33
C HIS A 41 -15.04 14.71 4.09
N ALA A 42 -15.11 15.43 5.22
CA ALA A 42 -16.32 15.54 6.03
C ALA A 42 -17.49 16.15 5.24
N GLN A 43 -17.23 17.23 4.49
CA GLN A 43 -18.23 17.87 3.65
C GLN A 43 -18.71 16.98 2.50
N THR A 44 -17.79 16.18 1.92
CA THR A 44 -18.10 15.37 0.72
C THR A 44 -18.83 14.07 1.08
N PHE A 45 -18.47 13.43 2.19
CA PHE A 45 -18.91 12.07 2.50
C PHE A 45 -19.71 11.93 3.81
N GLY A 46 -20.00 13.04 4.49
CA GLY A 46 -20.77 13.03 5.75
C GLY A 46 -20.01 12.43 6.94
N THR A 47 -18.67 12.40 6.89
CA THR A 47 -17.82 12.08 8.02
C THR A 47 -17.67 13.29 8.95
N LEU A 48 -17.08 13.13 10.12
CA LEU A 48 -16.85 14.21 11.08
C LEU A 48 -15.35 14.47 11.22
N GLN A 49 -14.91 15.68 10.88
CA GLN A 49 -13.54 16.10 11.19
C GLN A 49 -13.41 16.23 12.72
N VAL A 50 -12.36 15.64 13.27
CA VAL A 50 -12.05 15.70 14.70
C VAL A 50 -10.57 15.98 14.93
N GLU A 51 -10.21 16.39 16.14
CA GLU A 51 -8.82 16.45 16.59
C GLU A 51 -8.25 15.05 16.82
N LEU A 52 -6.92 14.88 16.69
CA LEU A 52 -6.25 13.59 16.85
C LEU A 52 -6.59 12.93 18.19
N GLN A 53 -6.57 13.70 19.27
CA GLN A 53 -6.90 13.20 20.61
C GLN A 53 -8.30 12.57 20.65
N GLN A 54 -9.27 13.15 19.96
CA GLN A 54 -10.62 12.60 19.88
C GLN A 54 -10.64 11.34 18.98
N ALA A 55 -9.94 11.34 17.84
CA ALA A 55 -9.84 10.18 16.96
C ALA A 55 -9.31 8.95 17.72
N MET A 56 -8.35 9.14 18.64
CA MET A 56 -7.80 8.06 19.47
C MET A 56 -8.78 7.49 20.50
N GLN A 57 -9.94 8.11 20.70
CA GLN A 57 -11.00 7.62 21.60
C GLN A 57 -12.07 6.80 20.84
N ALA A 58 -11.88 6.51 19.56
CA ALA A 58 -12.79 5.69 18.78
C ALA A 58 -12.80 4.21 19.23
N ASP A 59 -13.87 3.50 18.91
CA ASP A 59 -13.99 2.05 19.18
C ASP A 59 -13.14 1.24 18.21
N VAL A 60 -13.04 1.73 16.96
CA VAL A 60 -12.21 1.18 15.90
C VAL A 60 -11.43 2.32 15.25
N ILE A 61 -10.12 2.17 15.14
CA ILE A 61 -9.21 3.15 14.55
C ILE A 61 -8.58 2.52 13.31
N PHE A 62 -8.77 3.14 12.16
CA PHE A 62 -8.03 2.84 10.94
C PHE A 62 -6.91 3.86 10.76
N SER A 63 -5.72 3.39 10.37
CA SER A 63 -4.62 4.26 9.92
C SER A 63 -4.18 3.89 8.50
N CYS A 64 -3.86 4.90 7.69
CA CYS A 64 -3.26 4.73 6.37
C CYS A 64 -2.23 5.84 6.17
N LEU A 65 -1.02 5.58 6.63
CA LEU A 65 0.08 6.55 6.75
C LEU A 65 1.26 6.16 5.85
N PRO A 66 2.25 7.04 5.64
CA PRO A 66 3.40 6.72 4.81
C PRO A 66 4.31 5.61 5.36
N THR A 67 4.54 5.59 6.68
CA THR A 67 5.48 4.67 7.34
C THR A 67 5.00 4.20 8.71
N SER A 68 5.57 3.10 9.21
CA SER A 68 5.36 2.63 10.58
C SER A 68 5.78 3.66 11.63
N ALA A 69 6.85 4.43 11.36
CA ALA A 69 7.31 5.49 12.26
C ALA A 69 6.25 6.60 12.44
N ASP A 70 5.49 6.92 11.39
CA ASP A 70 4.37 7.87 11.50
C ASP A 70 3.28 7.31 12.42
N VAL A 71 2.99 6.00 12.35
CA VAL A 71 2.01 5.34 13.24
C VAL A 71 2.51 5.33 14.69
N GLU A 72 3.75 4.93 14.93
CA GLU A 72 4.39 4.92 16.26
C GLU A 72 4.36 6.32 16.89
N ALA A 73 4.69 7.37 16.11
CA ALA A 73 4.67 8.76 16.57
C ALA A 73 3.28 9.22 17.01
N LEU A 74 2.23 8.83 16.27
CA LEU A 74 0.85 9.19 16.65
C LEU A 74 0.39 8.48 17.93
N ILE A 75 0.73 7.19 18.09
CA ILE A 75 0.44 6.40 19.29
C ILE A 75 1.15 6.96 20.52
N ALA A 76 2.41 7.39 20.35
CA ALA A 76 3.19 8.00 21.42
C ALA A 76 2.62 9.36 21.85
N LEU A 77 2.11 10.17 20.90
CA LEU A 77 1.55 11.49 21.17
C LEU A 77 0.20 11.40 21.88
N HIS A 78 -0.68 10.52 21.42
CA HIS A 78 -2.01 10.30 21.97
C HIS A 78 -2.32 8.80 21.99
N PRO A 79 -2.19 8.13 23.14
CA PRO A 79 -2.53 6.72 23.24
C PRO A 79 -4.01 6.45 22.95
N PRO A 80 -4.33 5.36 22.19
CA PRO A 80 -5.72 4.96 21.99
C PRO A 80 -6.36 4.47 23.29
N LYS A 81 -7.69 4.55 23.36
CA LYS A 81 -8.42 4.09 24.55
C LYS A 81 -8.35 2.57 24.70
N SER A 82 -8.34 2.08 25.95
CA SER A 82 -8.44 0.65 26.24
C SER A 82 -9.73 0.06 25.65
N GLY A 83 -9.67 -1.18 25.17
CA GLY A 83 -10.77 -1.89 24.51
C GLY A 83 -10.95 -1.56 23.03
N SER A 84 -10.24 -0.57 22.49
CA SER A 84 -10.29 -0.24 21.06
C SER A 84 -9.60 -1.28 20.19
N LEU A 85 -9.94 -1.26 18.90
CA LEU A 85 -9.32 -2.05 17.85
C LEU A 85 -8.61 -1.10 16.89
N TRP A 86 -7.30 -1.27 16.69
CA TRP A 86 -6.51 -0.54 15.71
C TRP A 86 -6.26 -1.41 14.47
N VAL A 87 -6.63 -0.93 13.30
CA VAL A 87 -6.43 -1.57 11.98
C VAL A 87 -5.51 -0.69 11.17
N ASP A 88 -4.26 -1.11 11.03
CA ASP A 88 -3.22 -0.33 10.34
C ASP A 88 -3.09 -0.75 8.86
N CYS A 89 -3.64 0.06 7.97
CA CYS A 89 -3.58 -0.12 6.52
C CYS A 89 -2.31 0.47 5.88
N THR A 90 -1.35 0.88 6.67
CA THR A 90 -0.03 1.36 6.20
C THR A 90 0.73 0.23 5.49
N SER A 91 1.63 0.55 4.58
CA SER A 91 2.66 -0.39 4.12
C SER A 91 3.87 -0.24 5.04
N GLY A 92 3.86 -1.00 6.13
CA GLY A 92 4.77 -0.86 7.25
C GLY A 92 5.85 -1.96 7.32
N VAL A 93 6.66 -1.87 8.37
CA VAL A 93 7.73 -2.82 8.71
C VAL A 93 7.16 -3.88 9.67
N PRO A 94 7.31 -5.19 9.39
CA PRO A 94 6.75 -6.27 10.21
C PRO A 94 7.16 -6.21 11.69
N GLU A 95 8.42 -5.91 11.98
CA GLU A 95 8.95 -5.80 13.34
C GLU A 95 8.32 -4.62 14.10
N SER A 96 8.01 -3.52 13.38
CA SER A 96 7.25 -2.41 13.97
C SER A 96 5.83 -2.84 14.33
N ALA A 97 5.14 -3.62 13.47
CA ALA A 97 3.82 -4.16 13.77
C ALA A 97 3.83 -5.02 15.04
N GLN A 98 4.84 -5.88 15.18
CA GLN A 98 5.00 -6.74 16.37
C GLN A 98 5.23 -5.91 17.65
N ARG A 99 6.10 -4.88 17.59
CA ARG A 99 6.32 -3.97 18.73
C ARG A 99 5.05 -3.21 19.10
N ILE A 100 4.40 -2.59 18.11
CA ILE A 100 3.14 -1.83 18.31
C ILE A 100 2.07 -2.75 18.90
N SER A 101 1.92 -3.96 18.38
CA SER A 101 0.95 -4.94 18.87
C SER A 101 1.20 -5.31 20.33
N THR A 102 2.45 -5.53 20.72
CA THR A 102 2.84 -5.85 22.11
C THR A 102 2.56 -4.67 23.04
N ASP A 103 2.97 -3.47 22.66
CA ASP A 103 2.81 -2.26 23.47
C ASP A 103 1.33 -1.87 23.64
N LEU A 104 0.54 -2.02 22.60
CA LEU A 104 -0.90 -1.73 22.63
C LEU A 104 -1.67 -2.80 23.41
N ALA A 105 -1.29 -4.09 23.29
CA ALA A 105 -1.91 -5.16 24.06
C ALA A 105 -1.74 -4.94 25.58
N ALA A 106 -0.57 -4.47 26.03
CA ALA A 106 -0.34 -4.10 27.42
C ALA A 106 -1.26 -2.98 27.93
N ARG A 107 -1.87 -2.20 27.00
CA ARG A 107 -2.85 -1.12 27.30
C ARG A 107 -4.29 -1.55 27.01
N GLY A 108 -4.53 -2.83 26.73
CA GLY A 108 -5.84 -3.39 26.41
C GLY A 108 -6.38 -3.00 25.03
N VAL A 109 -5.50 -2.65 24.10
CA VAL A 109 -5.85 -2.33 22.70
C VAL A 109 -5.45 -3.46 21.80
N THR A 110 -6.34 -3.90 20.90
CA THR A 110 -6.02 -4.89 19.87
C THR A 110 -5.46 -4.20 18.63
N TYR A 111 -4.34 -4.68 18.11
CA TYR A 111 -3.72 -4.14 16.89
C TYR A 111 -3.71 -5.19 15.77
N LEU A 112 -3.97 -4.76 14.54
CA LEU A 112 -3.87 -5.55 13.32
C LEU A 112 -3.08 -4.75 12.29
N ASP A 113 -2.09 -5.37 11.66
CA ASP A 113 -1.49 -4.88 10.44
C ASP A 113 -2.31 -5.38 9.24
N ALA A 114 -2.90 -4.46 8.50
CA ALA A 114 -3.88 -4.74 7.46
C ALA A 114 -3.61 -3.95 6.17
N PRO A 115 -2.40 -4.05 5.60
CA PRO A 115 -2.04 -3.34 4.39
C PRO A 115 -2.93 -3.75 3.22
N VAL A 116 -3.07 -2.81 2.27
CA VAL A 116 -4.00 -2.93 1.15
C VAL A 116 -3.29 -3.00 -0.20
N SER A 117 -3.92 -3.64 -1.17
CA SER A 117 -3.50 -3.68 -2.57
C SER A 117 -4.70 -3.46 -3.50
N GLY A 118 -4.49 -2.79 -4.66
CA GLY A 118 -5.53 -2.49 -5.63
C GLY A 118 -5.48 -1.07 -6.18
N GLN A 119 -4.44 -0.30 -5.81
CA GLN A 119 -4.26 1.10 -6.23
C GLN A 119 -5.43 2.01 -5.78
N THR A 120 -5.40 3.28 -6.19
CA THR A 120 -6.46 4.25 -5.88
C THR A 120 -7.81 3.86 -6.46
N ILE A 121 -7.81 3.25 -7.65
CA ILE A 121 -9.03 2.78 -8.30
C ILE A 121 -9.73 1.67 -7.52
N GLY A 122 -8.97 0.75 -6.93
CA GLY A 122 -9.51 -0.29 -6.05
C GLY A 122 -10.06 0.30 -4.75
N ALA A 123 -9.38 1.31 -4.19
CA ALA A 123 -9.86 2.03 -3.01
C ALA A 123 -11.17 2.78 -3.29
N GLU A 124 -11.26 3.48 -4.43
CA GLU A 124 -12.46 4.18 -4.86
C GLU A 124 -13.64 3.24 -5.07
N ARG A 125 -13.41 2.08 -5.68
CA ARG A 125 -14.47 1.08 -5.97
C ARG A 125 -14.82 0.18 -4.79
N GLY A 126 -14.05 0.22 -3.71
CA GLY A 126 -14.24 -0.69 -2.57
C GLY A 126 -13.86 -2.14 -2.89
N THR A 127 -12.87 -2.37 -3.74
CA THR A 127 -12.45 -3.69 -4.23
C THR A 127 -11.01 -4.05 -3.85
N LEU A 128 -10.49 -3.45 -2.79
CA LEU A 128 -9.13 -3.71 -2.34
C LEU A 128 -8.95 -5.15 -1.87
N THR A 129 -7.74 -5.67 -2.03
CA THR A 129 -7.26 -6.84 -1.29
C THR A 129 -6.63 -6.36 0.00
N VAL A 130 -7.05 -6.92 1.13
CA VAL A 130 -6.54 -6.61 2.48
C VAL A 130 -5.89 -7.86 3.06
N MET A 131 -4.63 -7.73 3.47
CA MET A 131 -3.80 -8.80 4.03
C MET A 131 -3.68 -8.56 5.53
N VAL A 132 -4.38 -9.37 6.37
CA VAL A 132 -4.49 -9.06 7.80
C VAL A 132 -3.58 -9.95 8.63
N GLY A 133 -2.65 -9.34 9.37
CA GLY A 133 -1.86 -9.97 10.42
C GLY A 133 -2.33 -9.53 11.80
N GLY A 134 -2.16 -10.39 12.80
CA GLY A 134 -2.45 -10.09 14.20
C GLY A 134 -3.40 -11.06 14.89
N ASN A 135 -4.06 -10.61 15.95
CA ASN A 135 -4.95 -11.45 16.75
C ASN A 135 -6.21 -11.85 15.95
N ILE A 136 -6.51 -13.15 15.88
CA ILE A 136 -7.64 -13.69 15.11
C ILE A 136 -9.00 -13.15 15.59
N ALA A 137 -9.20 -12.96 16.89
CA ALA A 137 -10.46 -12.40 17.41
C ALA A 137 -10.59 -10.93 17.03
N GLY A 138 -9.47 -10.19 16.97
CA GLY A 138 -9.42 -8.83 16.42
C GLY A 138 -9.78 -8.81 14.93
N PHE A 139 -9.24 -9.74 14.16
CA PHE A 139 -9.58 -9.91 12.74
C PHE A 139 -11.07 -10.11 12.52
N GLU A 140 -11.71 -11.02 13.26
CA GLU A 140 -13.16 -11.28 13.13
C GLU A 140 -14.00 -10.05 13.47
N ARG A 141 -13.55 -9.21 14.43
CA ARG A 141 -14.18 -7.91 14.75
C ARG A 141 -13.98 -6.87 13.65
N ALA A 142 -12.80 -6.83 13.02
CA ALA A 142 -12.47 -5.87 11.97
C ALA A 142 -13.12 -6.19 10.63
N LYS A 143 -13.22 -7.46 10.29
CA LYS A 143 -13.64 -7.98 8.98
C LYS A 143 -14.93 -7.36 8.44
N PRO A 144 -16.04 -7.26 9.21
CA PRO A 144 -17.27 -6.63 8.71
C PRO A 144 -17.11 -5.16 8.34
N ILE A 145 -16.19 -4.45 9.01
CA ILE A 145 -15.92 -3.03 8.73
C ILE A 145 -15.01 -2.90 7.51
N ILE A 146 -13.97 -3.74 7.42
CA ILE A 146 -13.04 -3.76 6.27
C ILE A 146 -13.78 -4.09 4.97
N GLN A 147 -14.83 -4.90 4.99
CA GLN A 147 -15.67 -5.23 3.84
C GLN A 147 -16.26 -4.01 3.13
N ALA A 148 -16.37 -2.86 3.81
CA ALA A 148 -16.87 -1.64 3.19
C ALA A 148 -15.98 -1.16 2.02
N PHE A 149 -14.68 -1.43 2.04
CA PHE A 149 -13.73 -0.98 1.03
C PHE A 149 -12.88 -2.11 0.41
N ALA A 150 -13.20 -3.38 0.70
CA ALA A 150 -12.42 -4.54 0.27
C ALA A 150 -13.26 -5.55 -0.51
N GLY A 151 -12.68 -6.09 -1.60
CA GLY A 151 -13.22 -7.23 -2.35
C GLY A 151 -12.67 -8.57 -1.87
N LEU A 152 -11.46 -8.58 -1.29
CA LEU A 152 -10.84 -9.76 -0.70
C LEU A 152 -10.19 -9.38 0.63
N ILE A 153 -10.42 -10.17 1.67
CA ILE A 153 -9.85 -9.98 3.00
C ILE A 153 -9.32 -11.33 3.46
N GLU A 154 -7.99 -11.42 3.63
CA GLU A 154 -7.34 -12.65 4.04
C GLU A 154 -6.59 -12.47 5.35
N TYR A 155 -6.83 -13.37 6.29
CA TYR A 155 -5.99 -13.50 7.48
C TYR A 155 -4.74 -14.30 7.10
N VAL A 156 -3.58 -13.70 7.28
CA VAL A 156 -2.31 -14.28 6.80
C VAL A 156 -1.34 -14.67 7.92
N GLY A 157 -1.71 -14.47 9.18
CA GLY A 157 -0.91 -14.90 10.33
C GLY A 157 -0.86 -13.90 11.48
N GLU A 158 0.11 -14.06 12.36
CA GLU A 158 0.35 -13.19 13.51
C GLU A 158 0.79 -11.78 13.10
N SER A 159 0.91 -10.86 14.08
CA SER A 159 1.32 -9.46 13.84
C SER A 159 2.61 -9.36 13.04
N GLY A 160 2.56 -8.55 11.98
CA GLY A 160 3.62 -8.36 10.99
C GLY A 160 3.44 -9.20 9.72
N ALA A 161 2.62 -10.26 9.75
CA ALA A 161 2.42 -11.13 8.58
C ALA A 161 1.78 -10.38 7.40
N GLY A 162 0.82 -9.49 7.65
CA GLY A 162 0.21 -8.65 6.63
C GLY A 162 1.23 -7.75 5.94
N PHE A 163 2.06 -7.06 6.72
CA PHE A 163 3.12 -6.20 6.18
C PHE A 163 4.16 -7.00 5.39
N ALA A 164 4.54 -8.20 5.86
CA ALA A 164 5.46 -9.08 5.13
C ALA A 164 4.88 -9.48 3.76
N VAL A 165 3.62 -9.95 3.70
CA VAL A 165 2.95 -10.30 2.44
C VAL A 165 2.88 -9.09 1.51
N LYS A 166 2.61 -7.89 2.05
CA LYS A 166 2.57 -6.66 1.25
C LYS A 166 3.93 -6.31 0.67
N ALA A 167 5.01 -6.40 1.43
CA ALA A 167 6.36 -6.13 0.97
C ALA A 167 6.78 -7.10 -0.16
N VAL A 168 6.52 -8.39 0.01
CA VAL A 168 6.76 -9.40 -1.03
C VAL A 168 5.93 -9.12 -2.27
N ASN A 169 4.62 -8.82 -2.14
CA ASN A 169 3.77 -8.48 -3.29
C ASN A 169 4.32 -7.28 -4.09
N ASN A 170 4.76 -6.22 -3.39
CA ASN A 170 5.27 -5.03 -4.06
C ASN A 170 6.65 -5.28 -4.70
N THR A 171 7.48 -6.15 -4.13
CA THR A 171 8.74 -6.56 -4.74
C THR A 171 8.52 -7.42 -5.99
N LEU A 172 7.53 -8.33 -5.98
CA LEU A 172 7.11 -9.04 -7.20
C LEU A 172 6.62 -8.09 -8.28
N MET A 173 5.81 -7.08 -7.92
CA MET A 173 5.36 -6.04 -8.85
C MET A 173 6.55 -5.30 -9.49
N ALA A 174 7.54 -4.90 -8.69
CA ALA A 174 8.76 -4.25 -9.16
C ALA A 174 9.55 -5.14 -10.12
N THR A 175 9.76 -6.41 -9.75
CA THR A 175 10.47 -7.41 -10.57
C THR A 175 9.76 -7.64 -11.91
N HIS A 176 8.44 -7.81 -11.89
CA HIS A 176 7.64 -7.98 -13.11
C HIS A 176 7.73 -6.77 -14.05
N LEU A 177 7.68 -5.57 -13.51
CA LEU A 177 7.80 -4.34 -14.31
C LEU A 177 9.17 -4.27 -14.98
N TRP A 178 10.24 -4.53 -14.24
CA TRP A 178 11.60 -4.44 -14.75
C TRP A 178 11.87 -5.50 -15.81
N ALA A 179 11.61 -6.78 -15.51
CA ALA A 179 11.82 -7.89 -16.44
C ALA A 179 11.01 -7.73 -17.74
N LEU A 180 9.76 -7.28 -17.64
CA LEU A 180 8.94 -6.99 -18.83
C LEU A 180 9.56 -5.88 -19.67
N SER A 181 10.08 -4.83 -19.05
CA SER A 181 10.68 -3.69 -19.74
C SER A 181 11.98 -4.09 -20.48
N GLU A 182 12.80 -4.97 -19.88
CA GLU A 182 13.95 -5.57 -20.55
C GLU A 182 13.51 -6.36 -21.79
N GLY A 183 12.51 -7.23 -21.64
CA GLY A 183 11.94 -7.99 -22.75
C GLY A 183 11.44 -7.10 -23.88
N LEU A 184 10.65 -6.06 -23.56
CA LEU A 184 10.16 -5.12 -24.57
C LEU A 184 11.30 -4.30 -25.21
N SER A 185 12.37 -3.97 -24.49
CA SER A 185 13.54 -3.30 -25.04
C SER A 185 14.24 -4.18 -26.09
N ILE A 186 14.38 -5.48 -25.82
CA ILE A 186 14.93 -6.46 -26.78
C ILE A 186 14.06 -6.52 -28.05
N LEU A 187 12.74 -6.63 -27.88
CA LEU A 187 11.79 -6.70 -28.99
C LEU A 187 11.82 -5.42 -29.84
N LYS A 188 11.83 -4.25 -29.18
CA LYS A 188 11.96 -2.94 -29.87
C LYS A 188 13.22 -2.85 -30.71
N ASN A 189 14.37 -3.30 -30.17
CA ASN A 189 15.65 -3.32 -30.87
C ASN A 189 15.63 -4.27 -32.09
N ARG A 190 14.72 -5.26 -32.14
CA ARG A 190 14.48 -6.16 -33.26
C ARG A 190 13.42 -5.67 -34.24
N GLY A 191 12.87 -4.48 -34.05
CA GLY A 191 11.84 -3.90 -34.90
C GLY A 191 10.45 -4.51 -34.71
N VAL A 192 10.21 -5.22 -33.58
CA VAL A 192 8.90 -5.81 -33.24
C VAL A 192 7.95 -4.73 -32.80
N ASP A 193 6.70 -4.77 -33.24
CA ASP A 193 5.63 -3.93 -32.74
C ASP A 193 5.33 -4.25 -31.26
N LEU A 194 5.51 -3.26 -30.40
CA LEU A 194 5.37 -3.46 -28.94
C LEU A 194 3.92 -3.66 -28.51
N ALA A 195 2.95 -3.08 -29.22
CA ALA A 195 1.53 -3.25 -28.88
C ALA A 195 1.09 -4.69 -29.16
N GLY A 196 1.44 -5.24 -30.34
CA GLY A 196 1.20 -6.63 -30.70
C GLY A 196 1.94 -7.60 -29.77
N ALA A 197 3.20 -7.33 -29.47
CA ALA A 197 4.00 -8.16 -28.56
C ALA A 197 3.37 -8.20 -27.15
N LEU A 198 2.94 -7.05 -26.61
CA LEU A 198 2.30 -6.96 -25.32
C LEU A 198 0.95 -7.69 -25.30
N SER A 199 0.18 -7.62 -26.40
CA SER A 199 -1.04 -8.40 -26.53
C SER A 199 -0.76 -9.92 -26.47
N CYS A 200 0.26 -10.40 -27.18
CA CYS A 200 0.67 -11.81 -27.11
C CYS A 200 1.08 -12.23 -25.71
N ILE A 201 1.90 -11.41 -25.03
CA ILE A 201 2.35 -11.67 -23.65
C ILE A 201 1.14 -11.77 -22.71
N ASN A 202 0.16 -10.86 -22.84
CA ASN A 202 -1.02 -10.82 -21.99
C ASN A 202 -1.99 -11.99 -22.21
N HIS A 203 -1.90 -12.71 -23.33
CA HIS A 203 -2.65 -13.95 -23.60
C HIS A 203 -1.81 -15.21 -23.39
N SER A 204 -0.63 -15.07 -22.81
CA SER A 204 0.33 -16.15 -22.58
C SER A 204 0.83 -16.18 -21.14
N SER A 205 1.73 -17.12 -20.82
CA SER A 205 2.25 -17.35 -19.47
C SER A 205 3.10 -16.19 -18.89
N GLY A 206 3.52 -15.25 -19.71
CA GLY A 206 4.25 -14.04 -19.29
C GLY A 206 3.36 -12.92 -18.71
N LYS A 207 2.05 -13.14 -18.64
CA LYS A 207 1.08 -12.18 -18.15
C LYS A 207 1.32 -11.79 -16.68
N SER A 208 1.18 -10.52 -16.39
CA SER A 208 1.15 -9.95 -15.04
C SER A 208 0.31 -8.67 -15.03
N THR A 209 -0.05 -8.16 -13.85
CA THR A 209 -0.70 -6.83 -13.75
C THR A 209 0.17 -5.74 -14.37
N MET A 210 1.49 -5.89 -14.34
CA MET A 210 2.41 -4.93 -14.96
C MET A 210 2.28 -4.95 -16.48
N SER A 211 2.16 -6.13 -17.11
CA SER A 211 1.95 -6.24 -18.55
C SER A 211 0.53 -5.86 -18.97
N GLU A 212 -0.46 -6.19 -18.16
CA GLU A 212 -1.88 -6.02 -18.51
C GLU A 212 -2.34 -4.56 -18.41
N THR A 213 -1.84 -3.82 -17.43
CA THR A 213 -2.30 -2.46 -17.16
C THR A 213 -1.19 -1.41 -17.18
N VAL A 214 -0.13 -1.58 -16.39
CA VAL A 214 0.87 -0.54 -16.15
C VAL A 214 1.69 -0.23 -17.39
N MET A 215 2.12 -1.24 -18.12
CA MET A 215 2.97 -1.05 -19.30
C MET A 215 2.25 -0.21 -20.35
N ALA A 216 1.05 -0.60 -20.76
CA ALA A 216 0.29 0.14 -21.78
C ALA A 216 -0.14 1.53 -21.31
N GLN A 217 -0.70 1.62 -20.09
CA GLN A 217 -1.34 2.86 -19.62
C GLN A 217 -0.35 3.92 -19.16
N LYS A 218 0.87 3.55 -18.75
CA LYS A 218 1.84 4.48 -18.17
C LYS A 218 3.15 4.56 -18.95
N VAL A 219 3.75 3.42 -19.28
CA VAL A 219 5.07 3.39 -19.90
C VAL A 219 4.99 3.67 -21.41
N LEU A 220 4.24 2.87 -22.16
CA LEU A 220 4.08 3.05 -23.61
C LEU A 220 3.34 4.34 -23.96
N SER A 221 2.35 4.74 -23.15
CA SER A 221 1.64 6.02 -23.31
C SER A 221 2.45 7.25 -22.85
N ARG A 222 3.57 7.04 -22.14
CA ARG A 222 4.41 8.10 -21.56
C ARG A 222 3.73 9.00 -20.55
N THR A 223 2.59 8.61 -20.00
CA THR A 223 1.86 9.43 -19.03
C THR A 223 2.52 9.43 -17.66
N PHE A 224 3.08 8.28 -17.23
CA PHE A 224 3.67 8.07 -15.89
C PHE A 224 2.80 8.67 -14.77
N GLN A 225 1.47 8.66 -14.96
CA GLN A 225 0.54 9.22 -13.99
C GLN A 225 0.76 8.62 -12.61
N LYS A 226 1.00 9.49 -11.63
CA LYS A 226 1.34 9.07 -10.27
C LYS A 226 0.14 8.44 -9.56
N THR A 227 0.25 7.14 -9.32
CA THR A 227 -0.69 6.38 -8.48
C THR A 227 0.01 5.79 -7.25
N PHE A 228 1.31 5.50 -7.37
CA PHE A 228 2.15 5.02 -6.29
C PHE A 228 3.56 5.60 -6.45
N ALA A 229 4.04 6.30 -5.42
CA ALA A 229 5.32 6.99 -5.49
C ALA A 229 6.49 6.00 -5.53
N LEU A 230 7.51 6.31 -6.34
CA LEU A 230 8.69 5.46 -6.51
C LEU A 230 9.42 5.20 -5.18
N ASN A 231 9.59 6.22 -4.34
CA ASN A 231 10.25 6.07 -3.04
C ASN A 231 9.50 5.11 -2.08
N LEU A 232 8.18 5.03 -2.18
CA LEU A 232 7.39 4.09 -1.39
C LEU A 232 7.59 2.66 -1.88
N LEU A 233 7.72 2.45 -3.20
CA LEU A 233 8.05 1.14 -3.73
C LEU A 233 9.49 0.73 -3.35
N GLN A 234 10.46 1.65 -3.43
CA GLN A 234 11.84 1.41 -2.99
C GLN A 234 11.89 0.99 -1.52
N LYS A 235 11.11 1.65 -0.65
CA LYS A 235 10.96 1.27 0.76
C LYS A 235 10.40 -0.15 0.89
N ASP A 236 9.34 -0.50 0.17
CA ASP A 236 8.70 -1.81 0.27
C ASP A 236 9.62 -2.95 -0.23
N ILE A 237 10.40 -2.70 -1.29
CA ILE A 237 11.44 -3.64 -1.76
C ILE A 237 12.51 -3.83 -0.66
N GLY A 238 12.95 -2.74 -0.02
CA GLY A 238 13.88 -2.79 1.10
C GLY A 238 13.38 -3.69 2.22
N ILE A 239 12.14 -3.52 2.66
CA ILE A 239 11.53 -4.35 3.70
C ILE A 239 11.57 -5.85 3.32
N ALA A 240 11.27 -6.20 2.06
CA ALA A 240 11.28 -7.61 1.65
C ALA A 240 12.71 -8.21 1.62
N VAL A 241 13.71 -7.40 1.27
CA VAL A 241 15.13 -7.81 1.30
C VAL A 241 15.61 -7.95 2.74
N ASP A 242 15.29 -6.98 3.61
CA ASP A 242 15.67 -7.01 5.04
C ASP A 242 15.09 -8.27 5.73
N LEU A 243 13.82 -8.61 5.48
CA LEU A 243 13.20 -9.85 5.98
C LEU A 243 13.92 -11.12 5.51
N ALA A 244 14.41 -11.12 4.25
CA ALA A 244 15.16 -12.25 3.73
C ALA A 244 16.53 -12.37 4.40
N GLU A 245 17.21 -11.24 4.65
CA GLU A 245 18.52 -11.20 5.33
C GLU A 245 18.40 -11.66 6.79
N GLU A 246 17.39 -11.19 7.52
CA GLU A 246 17.10 -11.63 8.89
C GLU A 246 16.83 -13.13 8.97
N GLY A 247 16.08 -13.66 7.98
CA GLY A 247 15.83 -15.11 7.84
C GLY A 247 16.99 -15.89 7.24
N GLN A 248 18.14 -15.26 6.97
CA GLN A 248 19.30 -15.86 6.30
C GLN A 248 18.96 -16.54 4.96
N MET A 249 17.97 -16.01 4.26
CA MET A 249 17.49 -16.54 2.98
C MET A 249 18.20 -15.88 1.80
N LYS A 250 18.55 -16.68 0.79
CA LYS A 250 19.14 -16.18 -0.46
C LYS A 250 18.02 -15.76 -1.43
N THR A 251 17.92 -14.49 -1.72
CA THR A 251 16.89 -13.91 -2.62
C THR A 251 17.51 -13.06 -3.72
N PRO A 252 18.32 -13.67 -4.64
CA PRO A 252 19.09 -12.90 -5.63
C PRO A 252 18.24 -12.02 -6.54
N ILE A 253 17.01 -12.44 -6.86
CA ILE A 253 16.10 -11.64 -7.70
C ILE A 253 15.60 -10.39 -6.95
N PHE A 254 15.26 -10.50 -5.66
CA PHE A 254 14.82 -9.36 -4.86
C PHE A 254 15.96 -8.39 -4.58
N GLN A 255 17.16 -8.89 -4.30
CA GLN A 255 18.37 -8.07 -4.16
C GLN A 255 18.67 -7.30 -5.45
N MET A 256 18.60 -7.97 -6.61
CA MET A 256 18.76 -7.31 -7.90
C MET A 256 17.67 -6.25 -8.15
N ALA A 257 16.41 -6.56 -7.84
CA ALA A 257 15.33 -5.57 -7.95
C ALA A 257 15.60 -4.34 -7.07
N GLN A 258 16.05 -4.52 -5.82
CA GLN A 258 16.44 -3.43 -4.94
C GLN A 258 17.54 -2.56 -5.56
N GLU A 259 18.63 -3.17 -6.01
CA GLU A 259 19.74 -2.44 -6.65
C GLU A 259 19.28 -1.64 -7.88
N LEU A 260 18.46 -2.23 -8.74
CA LEU A 260 17.97 -1.60 -9.96
C LEU A 260 17.07 -0.39 -9.64
N PHE A 261 16.14 -0.53 -8.70
CA PHE A 261 15.28 0.57 -8.29
C PHE A 261 16.02 1.66 -7.51
N LEU A 262 17.08 1.33 -6.76
CA LEU A 262 17.94 2.32 -6.10
C LEU A 262 18.83 3.11 -7.05
N LYS A 263 19.11 2.61 -8.27
CA LYS A 263 19.85 3.35 -9.33
C LYS A 263 18.98 4.40 -10.03
N THR A 264 17.67 4.38 -9.81
CA THR A 264 16.76 5.40 -10.33
C THR A 264 16.89 6.71 -9.54
N ASP A 265 16.51 7.84 -10.18
CA ASP A 265 16.66 9.18 -9.60
C ASP A 265 16.03 9.28 -8.20
N ARG A 266 16.87 9.46 -7.17
CA ARG A 266 16.43 9.53 -5.77
C ARG A 266 15.82 10.87 -5.42
N GLU A 267 16.26 11.97 -6.06
CA GLU A 267 15.82 13.32 -5.74
C GLU A 267 14.34 13.53 -6.10
N GLN A 268 13.87 12.90 -7.16
CA GLN A 268 12.49 13.00 -7.62
C GLN A 268 11.62 11.79 -7.23
N ALA A 269 12.17 10.78 -6.56
CA ALA A 269 11.46 9.52 -6.28
C ALA A 269 10.12 9.70 -5.54
N ALA A 270 10.00 10.71 -4.68
CA ALA A 270 8.74 11.03 -4.00
C ALA A 270 7.71 11.72 -4.92
N GLN A 271 8.15 12.31 -6.02
CA GLN A 271 7.31 13.10 -6.94
C GLN A 271 6.83 12.28 -8.13
N VAL A 272 7.55 11.23 -8.52
CA VAL A 272 7.27 10.43 -9.70
C VAL A 272 6.56 9.11 -9.36
N ASP A 273 5.86 8.56 -10.34
CA ASP A 273 5.28 7.22 -10.25
C ASP A 273 6.37 6.14 -10.31
N PHE A 274 6.15 5.01 -9.67
CA PHE A 274 7.09 3.90 -9.66
C PHE A 274 7.44 3.40 -11.09
N SER A 275 6.52 3.52 -12.03
CA SER A 275 6.74 3.12 -13.43
C SER A 275 7.78 4.00 -14.15
N ALA A 276 8.07 5.19 -13.65
CA ALA A 276 9.12 6.05 -14.20
C ALA A 276 10.54 5.48 -14.00
N ALA A 277 10.72 4.50 -13.10
CA ALA A 277 11.99 3.78 -12.93
C ALA A 277 12.52 3.21 -14.27
N ILE A 278 11.61 2.83 -15.17
CA ILE A 278 11.97 2.25 -16.48
C ILE A 278 12.70 3.24 -17.40
N THR A 279 12.55 4.54 -17.18
CA THR A 279 13.32 5.54 -17.94
C THR A 279 14.83 5.38 -17.75
N GLN A 280 15.27 4.82 -16.62
CA GLN A 280 16.68 4.50 -16.41
C GLN A 280 17.16 3.34 -17.29
N LEU A 281 16.34 2.30 -17.46
CA LEU A 281 16.61 1.20 -18.37
C LEU A 281 16.67 1.68 -19.83
N GLU A 282 15.75 2.56 -20.23
CA GLU A 282 15.74 3.18 -21.56
C GLU A 282 17.04 3.96 -21.83
N LYS A 283 17.55 4.70 -20.85
CA LYS A 283 18.83 5.41 -20.94
C LYS A 283 20.00 4.44 -21.14
N TRP A 284 20.07 3.36 -20.37
CA TRP A 284 21.15 2.36 -20.48
C TRP A 284 21.18 1.69 -21.83
N ASN A 285 20.03 1.39 -22.39
CA ASN A 285 19.92 0.66 -23.67
C ASN A 285 19.83 1.59 -24.89
N SER A 286 19.79 2.91 -24.70
CA SER A 286 19.52 3.88 -25.79
C SER A 286 18.25 3.51 -26.60
N VAL A 287 17.25 2.93 -25.92
CA VAL A 287 15.98 2.47 -26.50
C VAL A 287 14.82 3.11 -25.75
N ARG A 288 13.89 3.69 -26.49
CA ARG A 288 12.68 4.28 -25.89
C ARG A 288 11.47 3.37 -26.17
N LEU A 289 10.77 2.98 -25.11
CA LEU A 289 9.55 2.17 -25.18
C LEU A 289 8.35 3.06 -25.54
N VAL A 290 8.07 3.14 -26.85
CA VAL A 290 6.94 3.89 -27.41
C VAL A 290 6.43 3.18 -28.66
#